data_0d011d01fa96079bc9de7bc5ac012760
#
_entry.id   0d011d01fa96079bc9de7bc5ac012760
#
_cell.length_a   1.000
_cell.length_b   1.000
_cell.length_c   1.000
_cell.angle_alpha   90.00
_cell.angle_beta   90.00
_cell.angle_gamma   90.00
#
_symmetry.space_group_name_H-M   'P 1'
#
loop_
_entity.id
_entity.type
_entity.pdbx_description
1 polymer ?
#
loop_
_entity_poly.entity_id
_entity_poly.type
_entity_poly.pdbx_seq_one_letter_code
_entity_poly.pdbx_strand_id
1 'polypeptide(L)'
;FYVQYDATISEEVDSYLSGLEDERMRIQKRAENKGLAQSLNDLLNIVMSAGYEYIARMDADDISELNRFERQIQYFDEHPKVECLGTWAVEIMGDGGEYYRKQMPESHEDCKKLFRKRDCMIHPTVIFRRSYIEKSGLYSLDTYFGEDTMMWAQGFVAGCVFANVPEYLFRFRLDDNFFKRRRGWKHAKGIFTLRHKVNKMLHYGVMADFWALAYAGAKMMPICMLNVIYKTARK
;
A
#
# COMPACT_ATOMS: atom_id res chain seq x y z
N PHE A 1 -14.65 -11.43 -3.44
CA PHE A 1 -14.25 -10.31 -2.58
C PHE A 1 -14.20 -10.78 -1.13
N TYR A 2 -13.11 -10.43 -0.43
CA TYR A 2 -12.95 -10.72 0.98
C TYR A 2 -12.86 -9.40 1.73
N VAL A 3 -13.78 -9.18 2.68
CA VAL A 3 -13.88 -7.94 3.46
C VAL A 3 -13.65 -8.27 4.93
N GLN A 4 -12.75 -7.55 5.58
CA GLN A 4 -12.48 -7.71 7.01
C GLN A 4 -12.94 -6.47 7.78
N TYR A 5 -13.85 -6.65 8.74
CA TYR A 5 -14.12 -5.63 9.76
C TYR A 5 -13.04 -5.75 10.86
N ASP A 6 -12.25 -4.70 11.04
CA ASP A 6 -11.21 -4.68 12.07
C ASP A 6 -11.71 -4.18 13.44
N ALA A 7 -13.01 -3.89 13.53
CA ALA A 7 -13.74 -3.56 14.75
C ALA A 7 -15.25 -3.61 14.48
N THR A 8 -16.06 -3.28 15.46
CA THR A 8 -17.49 -2.98 15.25
C THR A 8 -17.62 -1.76 14.32
N ILE A 9 -18.41 -1.88 13.28
CA ILE A 9 -18.73 -0.82 12.33
C ILE A 9 -20.13 -0.25 12.62
N SER A 10 -20.52 0.84 11.95
CA SER A 10 -21.87 1.40 12.10
C SER A 10 -22.94 0.43 11.58
N GLU A 11 -24.13 0.47 12.19
CA GLU A 11 -25.27 -0.34 11.75
C GLU A 11 -25.66 -0.07 10.29
N GLU A 12 -25.49 1.17 9.83
CA GLU A 12 -25.74 1.57 8.45
C GLU A 12 -24.83 0.81 7.47
N VAL A 13 -23.53 0.78 7.75
CA VAL A 13 -22.55 0.08 6.89
C VAL A 13 -22.72 -1.43 6.97
N ASP A 14 -22.98 -1.97 8.17
CA ASP A 14 -23.24 -3.41 8.33
C ASP A 14 -24.51 -3.85 7.61
N SER A 15 -25.59 -3.08 7.70
CA SER A 15 -26.86 -3.34 7.00
C SER A 15 -26.67 -3.27 5.48
N TYR A 16 -25.94 -2.25 4.99
CA TYR A 16 -25.63 -2.12 3.56
C TYR A 16 -24.86 -3.33 3.03
N LEU A 17 -23.75 -3.70 3.69
CA LEU A 17 -22.91 -4.81 3.24
C LEU A 17 -23.62 -6.18 3.39
N SER A 18 -24.42 -6.36 4.44
CA SER A 18 -25.20 -7.59 4.65
C SER A 18 -26.38 -7.71 3.66
N GLY A 19 -26.86 -6.59 3.11
CA GLY A 19 -27.89 -6.54 2.08
C GLY A 19 -27.38 -6.75 0.65
N LEU A 20 -26.06 -6.83 0.43
CA LEU A 20 -25.50 -7.11 -0.88
C LEU A 20 -25.63 -8.62 -1.19
N GLU A 21 -26.52 -8.95 -2.13
CA GLU A 21 -26.73 -10.31 -2.62
C GLU A 21 -25.69 -10.67 -3.70
N ASP A 22 -24.41 -10.82 -3.31
CA ASP A 22 -23.34 -11.30 -4.20
C ASP A 22 -22.62 -12.47 -3.54
N GLU A 23 -22.79 -13.66 -4.10
CA GLU A 23 -22.18 -14.90 -3.61
C GLU A 23 -20.64 -14.90 -3.62
N ARG A 24 -20.03 -13.96 -4.36
CA ARG A 24 -18.57 -13.77 -4.39
C ARG A 24 -18.07 -13.01 -3.18
N MET A 25 -18.96 -12.35 -2.39
CA MET A 25 -18.57 -11.63 -1.18
C MET A 25 -18.41 -12.57 0.01
N ARG A 26 -17.35 -12.36 0.75
CA ARG A 26 -17.07 -13.06 2.02
C ARG A 26 -16.69 -12.01 3.06
N ILE A 27 -17.52 -11.83 4.06
CA ILE A 27 -17.33 -10.83 5.12
C ILE A 27 -16.85 -11.55 6.38
N GLN A 28 -15.69 -11.10 6.89
CA GLN A 28 -15.14 -11.51 8.18
C GLN A 28 -15.39 -10.41 9.20
N LYS A 29 -16.06 -10.72 10.30
CA LYS A 29 -16.38 -9.76 11.36
C LYS A 29 -15.48 -10.01 12.58
N ARG A 30 -14.91 -8.94 13.13
CA ARG A 30 -14.14 -8.97 14.36
C ARG A 30 -14.66 -7.89 15.31
N ALA A 31 -14.75 -8.23 16.59
CA ALA A 31 -15.22 -7.30 17.62
C ALA A 31 -14.12 -6.32 18.07
N GLU A 32 -12.87 -6.75 18.06
CA GLU A 32 -11.73 -5.98 18.55
C GLU A 32 -10.81 -5.53 17.41
N ASN A 33 -10.36 -4.27 17.47
CA ASN A 33 -9.38 -3.74 16.53
C ASN A 33 -8.00 -4.38 16.77
N LYS A 34 -7.46 -5.03 15.76
CA LYS A 34 -6.10 -5.61 15.76
C LYS A 34 -5.16 -4.94 14.77
N GLY A 35 -5.65 -3.94 14.05
CA GLY A 35 -4.90 -3.15 13.08
C GLY A 35 -4.85 -3.76 11.69
N LEU A 36 -4.48 -2.90 10.73
CA LEU A 36 -4.51 -3.21 9.31
C LEU A 36 -3.67 -4.43 8.93
N ALA A 37 -2.44 -4.52 9.44
CA ALA A 37 -1.53 -5.63 9.11
C ALA A 37 -2.10 -6.99 9.52
N GLN A 38 -2.71 -7.08 10.72
CA GLN A 38 -3.36 -8.32 11.17
C GLN A 38 -4.58 -8.66 10.31
N SER A 39 -5.40 -7.66 9.97
CA SER A 39 -6.57 -7.85 9.12
C SER A 39 -6.20 -8.34 7.71
N LEU A 40 -5.15 -7.76 7.12
CA LEU A 40 -4.62 -8.23 5.85
C LEU A 40 -4.06 -9.65 5.93
N ASN A 41 -3.37 -10.00 7.02
CA ASN A 41 -2.83 -11.35 7.22
C ASN A 41 -3.95 -12.39 7.38
N ASP A 42 -5.02 -12.07 8.10
CA ASP A 42 -6.17 -12.97 8.23
C ASP A 42 -6.81 -13.25 6.86
N LEU A 43 -6.99 -12.21 6.04
CA LEU A 43 -7.49 -12.36 4.67
C LEU A 43 -6.51 -13.11 3.77
N LEU A 44 -5.19 -12.82 3.87
CA LEU A 44 -4.17 -13.52 3.09
C LEU A 44 -4.17 -15.02 3.40
N ASN A 45 -4.29 -15.42 4.65
CA ASN A 45 -4.37 -16.84 5.03
C ASN A 45 -5.56 -17.54 4.37
N ILE A 46 -6.72 -16.87 4.29
CA ILE A 46 -7.93 -17.41 3.65
C ILE A 46 -7.70 -17.56 2.13
N VAL A 47 -7.25 -16.49 1.46
CA VAL A 47 -7.09 -16.51 0.00
C VAL A 47 -5.95 -17.41 -0.47
N MET A 48 -4.88 -17.53 0.32
CA MET A 48 -3.81 -18.49 0.07
C MET A 48 -4.29 -19.93 0.18
N SER A 49 -5.14 -20.23 1.18
CA SER A 49 -5.74 -21.57 1.34
C SER A 49 -6.72 -21.90 0.22
N ALA A 50 -7.40 -20.89 -0.34
CA ALA A 50 -8.35 -21.05 -1.45
C ALA A 50 -7.67 -21.26 -2.82
N GLY A 51 -6.34 -21.10 -2.92
CA GLY A 51 -5.57 -21.42 -4.13
C GLY A 51 -5.63 -20.37 -5.24
N TYR A 52 -6.01 -19.12 -4.95
CA TYR A 52 -6.00 -18.05 -5.96
C TYR A 52 -4.59 -17.74 -6.45
N GLU A 53 -4.45 -17.53 -7.75
CA GLU A 53 -3.18 -17.16 -8.38
C GLU A 53 -2.83 -15.69 -8.19
N TYR A 54 -3.84 -14.82 -8.23
CA TYR A 54 -3.69 -13.38 -8.09
C TYR A 54 -4.47 -12.88 -6.88
N ILE A 55 -3.85 -12.00 -6.12
CA ILE A 55 -4.41 -11.44 -4.89
C ILE A 55 -4.38 -9.91 -5.00
N ALA A 56 -5.52 -9.31 -5.27
CA ALA A 56 -5.67 -7.88 -5.39
C ALA A 56 -5.99 -7.25 -4.02
N ARG A 57 -5.30 -6.16 -3.70
CA ARG A 57 -5.54 -5.37 -2.51
C ARG A 57 -6.36 -4.12 -2.86
N MET A 58 -7.21 -3.68 -1.95
CA MET A 58 -7.94 -2.43 -2.05
C MET A 58 -8.29 -1.89 -0.66
N ASP A 59 -8.27 -0.56 -0.47
CA ASP A 59 -8.86 0.11 0.69
C ASP A 59 -10.34 0.38 0.45
N ALA A 60 -11.14 0.34 1.51
CA ALA A 60 -12.60 0.47 1.41
C ALA A 60 -13.07 1.89 1.07
N ASP A 61 -12.22 2.90 1.28
CA ASP A 61 -12.51 4.32 1.02
C ASP A 61 -12.03 4.80 -0.36
N ASP A 62 -11.37 3.93 -1.13
CA ASP A 62 -10.81 4.23 -2.44
C ASP A 62 -11.74 3.79 -3.59
N ILE A 63 -11.42 4.19 -4.83
CA ILE A 63 -12.17 3.81 -6.03
C ILE A 63 -11.22 3.15 -7.03
N SER A 64 -11.58 1.94 -7.47
CA SER A 64 -10.91 1.23 -8.56
C SER A 64 -11.56 1.60 -9.90
N GLU A 65 -10.77 1.92 -10.93
CA GLU A 65 -11.31 2.06 -12.28
C GLU A 65 -11.79 0.69 -12.78
N LEU A 66 -12.82 0.68 -13.61
CA LEU A 66 -13.51 -0.55 -14.03
C LEU A 66 -12.58 -1.53 -14.75
N ASN A 67 -11.63 -1.02 -15.55
CA ASN A 67 -10.68 -1.80 -16.32
C ASN A 67 -9.37 -2.14 -15.56
N ARG A 68 -9.25 -1.78 -14.28
CA ARG A 68 -8.00 -1.96 -13.52
C ARG A 68 -7.52 -3.40 -13.54
N PHE A 69 -8.38 -4.34 -13.18
CA PHE A 69 -7.97 -5.75 -13.10
C PHE A 69 -7.63 -6.33 -14.47
N GLU A 70 -8.39 -6.00 -15.50
CA GLU A 70 -8.10 -6.39 -16.88
C GLU A 70 -6.70 -5.95 -17.29
N ARG A 71 -6.36 -4.66 -17.08
CA ARG A 71 -5.06 -4.11 -17.45
C ARG A 71 -3.91 -4.72 -16.63
N GLN A 72 -4.12 -4.97 -15.34
CA GLN A 72 -3.10 -5.59 -14.50
C GLN A 72 -2.88 -7.07 -14.83
N ILE A 73 -3.94 -7.84 -15.14
CA ILE A 73 -3.80 -9.24 -15.56
C ILE A 73 -3.12 -9.33 -16.91
N GLN A 74 -3.53 -8.51 -17.90
CA GLN A 74 -2.84 -8.43 -19.17
C GLN A 74 -1.34 -8.16 -19.00
N TYR A 75 -0.97 -7.23 -18.10
CA TYR A 75 0.43 -6.94 -17.82
C TYR A 75 1.18 -8.15 -17.22
N PHE A 76 0.56 -8.91 -16.33
CA PHE A 76 1.15 -10.14 -15.80
C PHE A 76 1.37 -11.20 -16.89
N ASP A 77 0.46 -11.33 -17.87
CA ASP A 77 0.59 -12.28 -18.96
C ASP A 77 1.76 -11.90 -19.87
N GLU A 78 1.95 -10.61 -20.16
CA GLU A 78 3.06 -10.08 -20.95
C GLU A 78 4.40 -10.11 -20.16
N HIS A 79 4.35 -10.10 -18.83
CA HIS A 79 5.51 -10.03 -17.94
C HIS A 79 5.49 -11.12 -16.86
N PRO A 80 5.70 -12.41 -17.23
CA PRO A 80 5.51 -13.54 -16.31
C PRO A 80 6.44 -13.57 -15.10
N LYS A 81 7.52 -12.79 -15.10
CA LYS A 81 8.44 -12.67 -13.96
C LYS A 81 7.97 -11.69 -12.89
N VAL A 82 7.02 -10.82 -13.20
CA VAL A 82 6.51 -9.83 -12.24
C VAL A 82 5.64 -10.53 -11.20
N GLU A 83 5.86 -10.22 -9.93
CA GLU A 83 5.14 -10.84 -8.82
C GLU A 83 4.37 -9.82 -7.96
N CYS A 84 4.79 -8.54 -7.99
CA CYS A 84 4.12 -7.44 -7.31
C CYS A 84 3.87 -6.32 -8.33
N LEU A 85 2.61 -6.07 -8.66
CA LEU A 85 2.20 -5.14 -9.71
C LEU A 85 1.27 -4.08 -9.16
N GLY A 86 1.71 -2.82 -9.18
CA GLY A 86 0.88 -1.66 -8.86
C GLY A 86 0.36 -0.93 -10.09
N THR A 87 -0.25 0.23 -9.87
CA THR A 87 -0.63 1.17 -10.93
C THR A 87 -0.34 2.60 -10.48
N TRP A 88 -0.42 3.55 -11.40
CA TRP A 88 -0.54 4.95 -11.05
C TRP A 88 -1.90 5.24 -10.42
N ALA A 89 -2.01 6.34 -9.68
CA ALA A 89 -3.26 6.72 -9.03
C ALA A 89 -3.52 8.23 -9.12
N VAL A 90 -4.79 8.58 -9.17
CA VAL A 90 -5.26 9.95 -8.96
C VAL A 90 -5.61 10.10 -7.48
N GLU A 91 -4.95 11.01 -6.79
CA GLU A 91 -5.33 11.38 -5.42
C GLU A 91 -6.54 12.33 -5.50
N ILE A 92 -7.63 11.98 -4.80
CA ILE A 92 -8.89 12.76 -4.77
C ILE A 92 -9.20 13.24 -3.35
N MET A 93 -9.83 14.40 -3.23
CA MET A 93 -10.34 14.92 -1.96
C MET A 93 -11.68 14.28 -1.59
N GLY A 94 -12.17 14.55 -0.38
CA GLY A 94 -13.46 14.05 0.11
C GLY A 94 -14.65 14.40 -0.80
N ASP A 95 -14.63 15.54 -1.48
CA ASP A 95 -15.63 15.98 -2.47
C ASP A 95 -15.48 15.33 -3.86
N GLY A 96 -14.47 14.47 -4.04
CA GLY A 96 -14.15 13.80 -5.31
C GLY A 96 -13.27 14.62 -6.26
N GLY A 97 -12.91 15.85 -5.90
CA GLY A 97 -12.02 16.70 -6.69
C GLY A 97 -10.62 16.13 -6.79
N GLU A 98 -10.01 16.19 -7.99
CA GLU A 98 -8.64 15.74 -8.22
C GLU A 98 -7.64 16.64 -7.48
N TYR A 99 -6.80 16.03 -6.65
CA TYR A 99 -5.76 16.73 -5.88
C TYR A 99 -4.39 16.61 -6.50
N TYR A 100 -4.00 15.37 -6.92
CA TYR A 100 -2.69 15.11 -7.48
C TYR A 100 -2.68 13.82 -8.31
N ARG A 101 -1.94 13.82 -9.43
CA ARG A 101 -1.69 12.63 -10.24
C ARG A 101 -0.36 11.99 -9.85
N LYS A 102 -0.42 10.85 -9.19
CA LYS A 102 0.73 10.14 -8.65
C LYS A 102 1.21 9.07 -9.61
N GLN A 103 2.41 9.26 -10.11
CA GLN A 103 3.12 8.28 -10.94
C GLN A 103 4.09 7.48 -10.09
N MET A 104 4.26 6.22 -10.43
CA MET A 104 5.17 5.29 -9.79
C MET A 104 6.13 4.71 -10.84
N PRO A 105 7.33 4.25 -10.45
CA PRO A 105 8.29 3.65 -11.37
C PRO A 105 7.70 2.43 -12.06
N GLU A 106 7.92 2.31 -13.37
CA GLU A 106 7.37 1.22 -14.17
C GLU A 106 8.18 -0.06 -14.01
N SER A 107 9.51 0.04 -14.02
CA SER A 107 10.41 -1.11 -14.01
C SER A 107 10.85 -1.51 -12.60
N HIS A 108 11.25 -2.79 -12.45
CA HIS A 108 11.84 -3.32 -11.21
C HIS A 108 13.06 -2.50 -10.74
N GLU A 109 13.95 -2.19 -11.65
CA GLU A 109 15.18 -1.46 -11.33
C GLU A 109 14.89 -0.03 -10.84
N ASP A 110 13.89 0.64 -11.42
CA ASP A 110 13.50 1.98 -10.98
C ASP A 110 12.69 1.92 -9.68
N CYS A 111 11.87 0.88 -9.48
CA CYS A 111 11.27 0.58 -8.18
C CYS A 111 12.33 0.44 -7.10
N LYS A 112 13.37 -0.35 -7.34
CA LYS A 112 14.50 -0.58 -6.43
C LYS A 112 15.29 0.70 -6.15
N LYS A 113 15.52 1.54 -7.15
CA LYS A 113 16.18 2.85 -6.99
C LYS A 113 15.34 3.79 -6.11
N LEU A 114 14.03 3.88 -6.38
CA LEU A 114 13.14 4.74 -5.62
C LEU A 114 13.00 4.26 -4.18
N PHE A 115 12.94 2.94 -3.97
CA PHE A 115 12.72 2.34 -2.65
C PHE A 115 13.84 2.67 -1.64
N ARG A 116 15.04 3.01 -2.10
CA ARG A 116 16.10 3.55 -1.24
C ARG A 116 15.74 4.87 -0.55
N LYS A 117 14.76 5.61 -1.07
CA LYS A 117 14.34 6.92 -0.58
C LYS A 117 12.93 6.93 -0.03
N ARG A 118 12.00 6.25 -0.70
CA ARG A 118 10.57 6.17 -0.38
C ARG A 118 9.94 4.94 -1.02
N ASP A 119 8.67 4.65 -0.68
CA ASP A 119 7.95 3.54 -1.27
C ASP A 119 7.78 3.68 -2.78
N CYS A 120 7.91 2.56 -3.48
CA CYS A 120 7.85 2.44 -4.93
C CYS A 120 6.50 1.90 -5.44
N MET A 121 5.57 1.61 -4.53
CA MET A 121 4.23 1.12 -4.83
C MET A 121 3.19 2.01 -4.13
N ILE A 122 1.97 2.04 -4.66
CA ILE A 122 0.79 2.58 -3.99
C ILE A 122 0.01 1.38 -3.47
N HIS A 123 0.02 1.16 -2.17
CA HIS A 123 -0.45 -0.07 -1.54
C HIS A 123 -1.84 -0.54 -1.99
N PRO A 124 -2.92 0.31 -2.05
CA PRO A 124 -4.24 -0.13 -2.48
C PRO A 124 -4.36 -0.49 -3.96
N THR A 125 -3.33 -0.20 -4.77
CA THR A 125 -3.35 -0.54 -6.21
C THR A 125 -2.78 -1.91 -6.51
N VAL A 126 -2.15 -2.57 -5.53
CA VAL A 126 -1.30 -3.73 -5.80
C VAL A 126 -2.12 -4.99 -6.05
N ILE A 127 -1.68 -5.75 -7.04
CA ILE A 127 -1.98 -7.17 -7.19
C ILE A 127 -0.68 -7.95 -6.95
N PHE A 128 -0.75 -8.96 -6.10
CA PHE A 128 0.31 -9.93 -5.90
C PHE A 128 0.04 -11.17 -6.75
N ARG A 129 1.07 -11.69 -7.40
CA ARG A 129 1.06 -13.08 -7.80
C ARG A 129 1.22 -13.94 -6.54
N ARG A 130 0.58 -15.10 -6.47
CA ARG A 130 0.65 -16.01 -5.31
C ARG A 130 2.08 -16.26 -4.85
N SER A 131 3.01 -16.45 -5.81
CA SER A 131 4.43 -16.67 -5.55
C SER A 131 5.10 -15.55 -4.74
N TYR A 132 4.58 -14.30 -4.85
CA TYR A 132 5.07 -13.20 -4.02
C TYR A 132 4.88 -13.50 -2.53
N ILE A 133 3.65 -13.86 -2.14
CA ILE A 133 3.33 -14.16 -0.72
C ILE A 133 4.08 -15.41 -0.24
N GLU A 134 4.21 -16.42 -1.10
CA GLU A 134 4.97 -17.64 -0.78
C GLU A 134 6.46 -17.35 -0.50
N LYS A 135 7.05 -16.38 -1.20
CA LYS A 135 8.46 -15.99 -1.04
C LYS A 135 8.68 -14.97 0.07
N SER A 136 7.87 -13.90 0.11
CA SER A 136 8.06 -12.78 1.04
C SER A 136 7.44 -13.01 2.42
N GLY A 137 6.46 -13.91 2.51
CA GLY A 137 5.65 -14.13 3.72
C GLY A 137 4.53 -13.09 3.88
N LEU A 138 3.96 -13.08 5.07
CA LEU A 138 2.86 -12.19 5.45
C LEU A 138 3.35 -10.79 5.86
N TYR A 139 2.41 -9.85 6.04
CA TYR A 139 2.71 -8.53 6.60
C TYR A 139 3.33 -8.64 7.99
N SER A 140 4.39 -7.88 8.24
CA SER A 140 5.02 -7.81 9.57
C SER A 140 4.09 -7.13 10.58
N LEU A 141 3.93 -7.73 11.74
CA LEU A 141 3.17 -7.17 12.86
C LEU A 141 4.05 -6.30 13.79
N ASP A 142 5.36 -6.29 13.59
CA ASP A 142 6.33 -5.59 14.42
C ASP A 142 6.52 -4.11 14.06
N THR A 143 5.67 -3.58 13.17
CA THR A 143 5.74 -2.20 12.71
C THR A 143 4.58 -1.38 13.32
N TYR A 144 4.90 -0.23 13.91
CA TYR A 144 3.86 0.68 14.41
C TYR A 144 2.99 1.26 13.28
N PHE A 145 3.57 1.44 12.11
CA PHE A 145 2.94 1.77 10.81
C PHE A 145 3.96 1.45 9.71
N GLY A 146 3.53 1.45 8.43
CA GLY A 146 4.38 1.14 7.28
C GLY A 146 4.54 -0.37 7.10
N GLU A 147 3.48 -1.10 7.39
CA GLU A 147 3.32 -2.52 7.07
C GLU A 147 3.56 -2.77 5.58
N ASP A 148 3.13 -1.86 4.72
CA ASP A 148 3.38 -1.84 3.29
C ASP A 148 4.88 -1.72 2.96
N THR A 149 5.56 -0.73 3.55
CA THR A 149 7.01 -0.54 3.39
C THR A 149 7.78 -1.81 3.79
N MET A 150 7.38 -2.47 4.88
CA MET A 150 8.02 -3.72 5.31
C MET A 150 7.72 -4.86 4.34
N MET A 151 6.50 -4.96 3.84
CA MET A 151 6.10 -5.94 2.84
C MET A 151 6.95 -5.81 1.56
N TRP A 152 7.17 -4.58 1.08
CA TRP A 152 8.06 -4.33 -0.06
C TRP A 152 9.50 -4.73 0.24
N ALA A 153 10.00 -4.42 1.44
CA ALA A 153 11.35 -4.82 1.85
C ALA A 153 11.52 -6.34 1.86
N GLN A 154 10.55 -7.08 2.42
CA GLN A 154 10.53 -8.54 2.41
C GLN A 154 10.54 -9.10 0.98
N GLY A 155 9.73 -8.53 0.08
CA GLY A 155 9.70 -8.92 -1.32
C GLY A 155 11.04 -8.68 -2.04
N PHE A 156 11.69 -7.53 -1.82
CA PHE A 156 13.02 -7.27 -2.39
C PHE A 156 14.08 -8.22 -1.86
N VAL A 157 14.06 -8.54 -0.55
CA VAL A 157 14.98 -9.53 0.06
C VAL A 157 14.74 -10.91 -0.53
N ALA A 158 13.49 -11.28 -0.76
CA ALA A 158 13.10 -12.57 -1.36
C ALA A 158 13.34 -12.66 -2.87
N GLY A 159 13.84 -11.59 -3.50
CA GLY A 159 14.12 -11.54 -4.93
C GLY A 159 12.87 -11.43 -5.82
N CYS A 160 11.74 -10.98 -5.27
CA CYS A 160 10.52 -10.76 -6.04
C CYS A 160 10.69 -9.59 -7.03
N VAL A 161 10.02 -9.68 -8.16
CA VAL A 161 10.06 -8.67 -9.23
C VAL A 161 8.85 -7.74 -9.11
N PHE A 162 9.11 -6.43 -9.09
CA PHE A 162 8.12 -5.36 -8.96
C PHE A 162 7.93 -4.62 -10.28
N ALA A 163 6.71 -4.15 -10.53
CA ALA A 163 6.40 -3.23 -11.62
C ALA A 163 5.18 -2.38 -11.28
N ASN A 164 4.94 -1.31 -12.05
CA ASN A 164 3.69 -0.58 -12.03
C ASN A 164 3.20 -0.37 -13.47
N VAL A 165 1.91 -0.61 -13.72
CA VAL A 165 1.26 -0.25 -14.97
C VAL A 165 1.21 1.28 -15.08
N PRO A 166 1.73 1.91 -16.17
CA PRO A 166 1.80 3.35 -16.31
C PRO A 166 0.45 3.98 -16.69
N GLU A 167 -0.59 3.60 -15.98
CA GLU A 167 -1.95 4.06 -16.20
C GLU A 167 -2.60 4.45 -14.86
N TYR A 168 -3.46 5.47 -14.87
CA TYR A 168 -4.21 5.92 -13.70
C TYR A 168 -5.46 5.04 -13.54
N LEU A 169 -5.30 3.89 -12.92
CA LEU A 169 -6.35 2.89 -12.75
C LEU A 169 -6.97 2.88 -11.35
N PHE A 170 -6.63 3.89 -10.56
CA PHE A 170 -7.05 3.97 -9.16
C PHE A 170 -7.24 5.41 -8.69
N ARG A 171 -8.26 5.66 -7.87
CA ARG A 171 -8.50 6.93 -7.20
C ARG A 171 -8.30 6.75 -5.70
N PHE A 172 -7.23 7.34 -5.20
CA PHE A 172 -6.84 7.28 -3.80
C PHE A 172 -7.45 8.46 -3.04
N ARG A 173 -8.28 8.18 -2.05
CA ARG A 173 -8.98 9.22 -1.29
C ARG A 173 -8.09 9.79 -0.19
N LEU A 174 -7.99 11.11 -0.15
CA LEU A 174 -7.37 11.87 0.92
C LEU A 174 -8.47 12.41 1.83
N ASP A 175 -8.45 12.03 3.12
CA ASP A 175 -9.30 12.66 4.11
C ASP A 175 -8.70 13.97 4.64
N ASP A 176 -9.52 14.82 5.25
CA ASP A 176 -9.11 16.12 5.79
C ASP A 176 -8.03 16.05 6.87
N ASN A 177 -7.87 14.88 7.50
CA ASN A 177 -6.88 14.62 8.54
C ASN A 177 -5.64 13.90 8.02
N PHE A 178 -5.57 13.61 6.72
CA PHE A 178 -4.48 12.84 6.12
C PHE A 178 -3.09 13.37 6.52
N PHE A 179 -2.86 14.67 6.38
CA PHE A 179 -1.59 15.29 6.77
C PHE A 179 -1.43 15.40 8.28
N LYS A 180 -2.51 15.63 9.03
CA LYS A 180 -2.48 15.74 10.49
C LYS A 180 -2.04 14.42 11.14
N ARG A 181 -2.60 13.29 10.68
CA ARG A 181 -2.27 11.95 11.22
C ARG A 181 -0.84 11.51 10.93
N ARG A 182 -0.25 12.03 9.84
CA ARG A 182 1.08 11.61 9.33
C ARG A 182 2.20 12.58 9.69
N ARG A 183 2.09 13.30 10.84
CA ARG A 183 3.10 14.25 11.34
C ARG A 183 3.37 14.11 12.82
N GLY A 184 4.42 14.81 13.27
CA GLY A 184 4.82 14.89 14.66
C GLY A 184 5.91 13.89 15.04
N TRP A 185 6.46 14.07 16.25
CA TRP A 185 7.64 13.33 16.70
C TRP A 185 7.48 11.82 16.69
N LYS A 186 6.34 11.31 17.17
CA LYS A 186 6.07 9.86 17.20
C LYS A 186 6.12 9.26 15.79
N HIS A 187 5.50 9.97 14.81
CA HIS A 187 5.48 9.54 13.42
C HIS A 187 6.87 9.62 12.76
N ALA A 188 7.60 10.74 12.99
CA ALA A 188 8.95 10.93 12.49
C ALA A 188 9.91 9.85 13.01
N LYS A 189 9.90 9.58 14.32
CA LYS A 189 10.70 8.53 14.93
C LYS A 189 10.37 7.15 14.33
N GLY A 190 9.10 6.83 14.17
CA GLY A 190 8.68 5.55 13.60
C GLY A 190 9.12 5.39 12.15
N ILE A 191 8.98 6.43 11.31
CA ILE A 191 9.48 6.41 9.92
C ILE A 191 10.98 6.17 9.88
N PHE A 192 11.75 6.90 10.70
CA PHE A 192 13.20 6.72 10.73
C PHE A 192 13.57 5.28 11.14
N THR A 193 12.96 4.77 12.23
CA THR A 193 13.23 3.41 12.72
C THR A 193 12.90 2.36 11.66
N LEU A 194 11.73 2.48 11.01
CA LEU A 194 11.31 1.58 9.94
C LEU A 194 12.28 1.61 8.76
N ARG A 195 12.58 2.81 8.25
CA ARG A 195 13.49 2.97 7.09
C ARG A 195 14.91 2.50 7.41
N HIS A 196 15.41 2.75 8.61
CA HIS A 196 16.71 2.24 9.04
C HIS A 196 16.73 0.69 9.09
N LYS A 197 15.65 0.06 9.61
CA LYS A 197 15.48 -1.41 9.57
C LYS A 197 15.50 -1.92 8.13
N VAL A 198 14.74 -1.29 7.22
CA VAL A 198 14.70 -1.63 5.79
C VAL A 198 16.07 -1.46 5.13
N ASN A 199 16.77 -0.35 5.40
CA ASN A 199 18.08 -0.07 4.85
C ASN A 199 19.11 -1.15 5.25
N LYS A 200 19.05 -1.63 6.49
CA LYS A 200 19.86 -2.76 6.96
C LYS A 200 19.51 -4.07 6.25
N MET A 201 18.21 -4.38 6.12
CA MET A 201 17.75 -5.61 5.45
C MET A 201 18.21 -5.68 3.98
N LEU A 202 18.24 -4.54 3.30
CA LEU A 202 18.57 -4.44 1.87
C LEU A 202 20.02 -4.01 1.61
N HIS A 203 20.83 -3.91 2.67
CA HIS A 203 22.23 -3.47 2.60
C HIS A 203 22.40 -2.12 1.88
N TYR A 204 21.45 -1.20 2.04
CA TYR A 204 21.57 0.17 1.56
C TYR A 204 22.56 0.92 2.45
N GLY A 205 23.56 1.55 1.88
CA GLY A 205 24.60 2.26 2.65
C GLY A 205 24.05 3.47 3.43
N VAL A 206 24.93 4.13 4.20
CA VAL A 206 24.62 5.27 5.09
C VAL A 206 23.86 6.42 4.40
N MET A 207 24.00 6.58 3.08
CA MET A 207 23.25 7.58 2.32
C MET A 207 21.73 7.34 2.37
N ALA A 208 21.29 6.09 2.44
CA ALA A 208 19.87 5.77 2.59
C ALA A 208 19.34 6.18 3.98
N ASP A 209 20.17 6.11 5.01
CA ASP A 209 19.80 6.60 6.35
C ASP A 209 19.72 8.14 6.41
N PHE A 210 20.55 8.87 5.64
CA PHE A 210 20.38 10.31 5.47
C PHE A 210 19.02 10.65 4.83
N TRP A 211 18.61 9.90 3.80
CA TRP A 211 17.29 10.08 3.21
C TRP A 211 16.15 9.73 4.19
N ALA A 212 16.32 8.68 4.99
CA ALA A 212 15.38 8.33 6.05
C ALA A 212 15.24 9.44 7.09
N LEU A 213 16.38 10.05 7.50
CA LEU A 213 16.40 11.17 8.43
C LEU A 213 15.73 12.42 7.85
N ALA A 214 16.05 12.77 6.59
CA ALA A 214 15.44 13.89 5.88
C ALA A 214 13.91 13.71 5.75
N TYR A 215 13.47 12.50 5.41
CA TYR A 215 12.05 12.18 5.31
C TYR A 215 11.34 12.25 6.68
N ALA A 216 11.97 11.75 7.72
CA ALA A 216 11.45 11.86 9.09
C ALA A 216 11.40 13.33 9.55
N GLY A 217 12.44 14.14 9.26
CA GLY A 217 12.49 15.56 9.56
C GLY A 217 11.36 16.35 8.88
N ALA A 218 11.04 16.02 7.64
CA ALA A 218 9.91 16.63 6.94
C ALA A 218 8.59 16.45 7.69
N LYS A 219 8.39 15.34 8.43
CA LYS A 219 7.17 15.09 9.23
C LYS A 219 7.05 16.01 10.46
N MET A 220 8.10 16.72 10.81
CA MET A 220 8.06 17.74 11.89
C MET A 220 7.62 19.12 11.39
N MET A 221 7.58 19.33 10.05
CA MET A 221 7.27 20.62 9.47
C MET A 221 5.78 21.01 9.61
N PRO A 222 5.45 22.32 9.60
CA PRO A 222 4.07 22.78 9.50
C PRO A 222 3.33 22.22 8.26
N ILE A 223 2.02 22.05 8.36
CA ILE A 223 1.20 21.43 7.29
C ILE A 223 1.33 22.19 5.96
N CYS A 224 1.41 23.52 6.00
CA CYS A 224 1.57 24.35 4.79
C CYS A 224 2.86 23.99 4.03
N MET A 225 3.96 23.78 4.72
CA MET A 225 5.23 23.37 4.13
C MET A 225 5.17 21.91 3.63
N LEU A 226 4.54 21.02 4.41
CA LEU A 226 4.35 19.63 3.99
C LEU A 226 3.56 19.53 2.68
N ASN A 227 2.51 20.34 2.50
CA ASN A 227 1.72 20.37 1.25
C ASN A 227 2.56 20.79 0.05
N VAL A 228 3.45 21.76 0.21
CA VAL A 228 4.36 22.21 -0.85
C VAL A 228 5.35 21.10 -1.19
N ILE A 229 6.00 20.52 -0.17
CA ILE A 229 6.95 19.41 -0.36
C ILE A 229 6.25 18.21 -1.00
N TYR A 230 5.02 17.91 -0.56
CA TYR A 230 4.24 16.80 -1.11
C TYR A 230 4.00 16.94 -2.61
N LYS A 231 3.72 18.17 -3.08
CA LYS A 231 3.49 18.45 -4.51
C LYS A 231 4.79 18.55 -5.32
N THR A 232 5.88 19.05 -4.73
CA THR A 232 7.13 19.31 -5.46
C THR A 232 8.10 18.13 -5.46
N ALA A 233 8.25 17.42 -4.34
CA ALA A 233 9.20 16.31 -4.21
C ALA A 233 8.72 14.98 -4.83
N ARG A 234 7.54 14.98 -5.44
CA ARG A 234 6.94 13.80 -6.09
C ARG A 234 6.94 13.85 -7.62
N LYS A 235 7.41 14.95 -8.18
CA LYS A 235 7.65 15.08 -9.63
C LYS A 235 8.83 14.22 -10.08
#